data_9e2d2e6e113408eb93a7ad6361bee186
#
_entry.id   9e2d2e6e113408eb93a7ad6361bee186
#
_cell.length_a   1.000
_cell.length_b   1.000
_cell.length_c   1.000
_cell.angle_alpha   90.00
_cell.angle_beta   90.00
_cell.angle_gamma   90.00
#
_symmetry.space_group_name_H-M   'P 1'
#
loop_
_entity.id
_entity.type
_entity.pdbx_description
1 polymer ?
#
loop_
_entity_poly.entity_id
_entity_poly.type
_entity_poly.pdbx_seq_one_letter_code
_entity_poly.pdbx_strand_id
1 'polypeptide(L)'
;MFHGFGGIALSGLLAREARGGSPIIDPLAIKAPAFPRKAKNCIMLFMCGGVSQVDSFEYKPKLNEFHGKRIPHIPKIASGELQGRLTFDHQCVGSPFKFQQHGQSRRYISELFPNLARHVDDLAFIHGIQVDNQNHGPATLHVATGSQFPGSPSVGSWVQYGLGSVNQNLPGYVVIQDPRGAPTNGAAVWSNGYLPAAYQGTFLRPTGTPIVDLARPKGVTAAQQRQEFDALAWLNRRHLSDGGQDSELEARITAYELAFRMQTAAPELVALSGETEETKALYGLDDPKTAGFGRQCLLARRLVERGVRHTLLLHGVQIGKDSWDDHGNVKDGMIKHSREVDLPVAGLLADLKRRGLLDETLVVWASEMGRTSFVNGSVGEKVGRDHNGHALCMWMAGGDVKGGATAGETDDFSLCAADEPIPIRDVHATILNLLGLDDEHLNYHYAGRIRRLTDIGGEVLKQIIA
;
A
#
# COMPACT_ATOMS: atom_id res chain seq x y z
N MET A 1 -6.97 41.51 -39.71
CA MET A 1 -6.88 42.46 -38.57
C MET A 1 -8.12 42.30 -37.72
N PHE A 2 -8.04 41.42 -36.72
CA PHE A 2 -8.98 41.34 -35.62
C PHE A 2 -8.20 41.34 -34.32
N HIS A 3 -7.69 42.50 -33.92
CA HIS A 3 -7.29 42.75 -32.55
C HIS A 3 -8.47 43.44 -31.88
N GLY A 4 -9.47 42.65 -31.54
CA GLY A 4 -10.68 43.14 -30.87
C GLY A 4 -10.39 43.43 -29.39
N PHE A 5 -11.36 44.14 -28.76
CA PHE A 5 -11.43 44.54 -27.35
C PHE A 5 -10.96 43.47 -26.34
N GLY A 6 -10.99 42.17 -26.68
CA GLY A 6 -10.52 41.06 -25.87
C GLY A 6 -8.99 41.09 -25.57
N GLY A 7 -8.16 41.59 -26.51
CA GLY A 7 -6.71 41.67 -26.29
C GLY A 7 -6.33 42.83 -25.33
N ILE A 8 -7.09 43.92 -25.38
CA ILE A 8 -6.87 45.05 -24.47
C ILE A 8 -7.40 44.75 -23.07
N ALA A 9 -8.53 44.04 -22.98
CA ALA A 9 -9.05 43.57 -21.71
C ALA A 9 -8.11 42.54 -21.04
N LEU A 10 -7.53 41.62 -21.83
CA LEU A 10 -6.58 40.63 -21.33
C LEU A 10 -5.26 41.28 -20.85
N SER A 11 -4.73 42.24 -21.59
CA SER A 11 -3.51 42.95 -21.16
C SER A 11 -3.72 43.86 -19.95
N GLY A 12 -4.91 44.47 -19.81
CA GLY A 12 -5.33 45.21 -18.60
C GLY A 12 -5.49 44.35 -17.35
N LEU A 13 -5.97 43.12 -17.53
CA LEU A 13 -6.08 42.11 -16.47
C LEU A 13 -4.70 41.56 -16.04
N LEU A 14 -3.84 41.25 -17.00
CA LEU A 14 -2.47 40.80 -16.73
C LEU A 14 -1.62 41.86 -16.01
N ALA A 15 -1.79 43.14 -16.34
CA ALA A 15 -1.10 44.26 -15.68
C ALA A 15 -1.58 44.47 -14.21
N ARG A 16 -2.78 44.04 -13.86
CA ARG A 16 -3.32 44.14 -12.50
C ARG A 16 -2.78 43.03 -11.59
N GLU A 17 -2.50 41.82 -12.11
CA GLU A 17 -1.91 40.68 -11.39
C GLU A 17 -0.42 40.90 -11.02
N ALA A 18 0.32 41.72 -11.78
CA ALA A 18 1.70 42.06 -11.43
C ALA A 18 1.83 42.83 -10.10
N ARG A 19 0.75 43.12 -9.40
CA ARG A 19 0.69 43.90 -8.17
C ARG A 19 0.20 43.11 -6.93
N GLY A 20 0.72 41.90 -6.70
CA GLY A 20 0.70 41.30 -5.38
C GLY A 20 -0.36 40.24 -5.12
N GLY A 21 -0.25 39.09 -5.75
CA GLY A 21 -0.81 37.84 -5.22
C GLY A 21 0.13 37.20 -4.21
N SER A 22 -0.37 36.80 -3.06
CA SER A 22 0.39 35.89 -2.18
C SER A 22 0.86 34.68 -2.98
N PRO A 23 2.12 34.21 -2.82
CA PRO A 23 2.60 33.05 -3.55
C PRO A 23 1.68 31.88 -3.27
N ILE A 24 1.13 31.25 -4.32
CA ILE A 24 0.40 29.98 -4.21
C ILE A 24 1.40 28.97 -3.68
N ILE A 25 1.19 28.49 -2.47
CA ILE A 25 2.02 27.45 -1.87
C ILE A 25 1.67 26.16 -2.62
N ASP A 26 2.62 25.62 -3.40
CA ASP A 26 2.46 24.31 -4.04
C ASP A 26 2.24 23.26 -2.93
N PRO A 27 1.06 22.60 -2.83
CA PRO A 27 0.78 21.62 -1.80
C PRO A 27 1.71 20.40 -1.90
N LEU A 28 2.29 20.14 -3.08
CA LEU A 28 3.22 19.05 -3.33
C LEU A 28 4.70 19.46 -3.18
N ALA A 29 4.99 20.70 -2.78
CA ALA A 29 6.36 21.12 -2.53
C ALA A 29 7.06 20.17 -1.54
N ILE A 30 8.36 19.93 -1.76
CA ILE A 30 9.17 19.08 -0.86
C ILE A 30 9.14 19.66 0.55
N LYS A 31 8.87 18.80 1.52
CA LYS A 31 8.92 19.13 2.95
C LYS A 31 10.03 18.33 3.62
N ALA A 32 10.72 18.97 4.56
CA ALA A 32 11.70 18.29 5.37
C ALA A 32 11.01 17.26 6.30
N PRO A 33 11.59 16.07 6.48
CA PRO A 33 11.12 15.14 7.49
C PRO A 33 11.28 15.74 8.91
N ALA A 34 10.49 15.26 9.85
CA ALA A 34 10.56 15.71 11.25
C ALA A 34 11.90 15.34 11.90
N PHE A 35 12.50 14.24 11.47
CA PHE A 35 13.81 13.76 11.91
C PHE A 35 14.48 12.93 10.81
N PRO A 36 15.84 12.81 10.82
CA PRO A 36 16.56 12.07 9.79
C PRO A 36 16.22 10.58 9.82
N ARG A 37 15.92 10.02 8.64
CA ARG A 37 15.75 8.60 8.39
C ARG A 37 16.29 8.26 7.00
N LYS A 38 16.60 6.97 6.77
CA LYS A 38 17.09 6.53 5.47
C LYS A 38 15.96 6.39 4.45
N ALA A 39 14.79 5.86 4.85
CA ALA A 39 13.69 5.64 3.93
C ALA A 39 13.15 6.97 3.37
N LYS A 40 13.18 7.08 2.06
CA LYS A 40 12.67 8.21 1.28
C LYS A 40 11.38 7.86 0.54
N ASN A 41 11.17 6.56 0.32
CA ASN A 41 10.10 5.99 -0.48
C ASN A 41 9.48 4.81 0.27
N CYS A 42 8.21 4.52 -0.02
CA CYS A 42 7.51 3.34 0.50
C CYS A 42 6.83 2.58 -0.64
N ILE A 43 7.02 1.27 -0.70
CA ILE A 43 6.25 0.34 -1.54
C ILE A 43 5.41 -0.52 -0.61
N MET A 44 4.09 -0.42 -0.71
CA MET A 44 3.15 -1.25 0.02
C MET A 44 2.60 -2.33 -0.91
N LEU A 45 2.86 -3.59 -0.57
CA LEU A 45 2.37 -4.78 -1.25
C LEU A 45 1.13 -5.26 -0.49
N PHE A 46 -0.06 -4.97 -0.98
CA PHE A 46 -1.30 -5.28 -0.30
C PHE A 46 -1.99 -6.49 -0.94
N MET A 47 -2.07 -7.58 -0.18
CA MET A 47 -2.65 -8.85 -0.58
C MET A 47 -4.11 -8.90 -0.18
N CYS A 48 -5.02 -8.63 -1.13
CA CYS A 48 -6.45 -8.53 -0.86
C CYS A 48 -7.08 -9.89 -0.57
N GLY A 49 -7.78 -10.00 0.54
CA GLY A 49 -8.52 -11.20 0.91
C GLY A 49 -8.03 -11.90 2.18
N GLY A 50 -7.04 -11.38 2.89
CA GLY A 50 -6.58 -11.96 4.15
C GLY A 50 -5.68 -13.18 3.96
N VAL A 51 -4.37 -12.94 3.88
CA VAL A 51 -3.36 -14.00 3.76
C VAL A 51 -3.35 -14.88 4.99
N SER A 52 -3.35 -16.21 4.80
CA SER A 52 -3.22 -17.15 5.92
C SER A 52 -1.80 -17.12 6.50
N GLN A 53 -1.66 -16.51 7.68
CA GLN A 53 -0.39 -16.41 8.39
C GLN A 53 0.17 -17.79 8.76
N VAL A 54 -0.70 -18.72 9.17
CA VAL A 54 -0.29 -20.07 9.59
C VAL A 54 0.09 -21.00 8.43
N ASP A 55 -0.15 -20.57 7.20
CA ASP A 55 0.23 -21.30 5.99
C ASP A 55 1.38 -20.60 5.23
N SER A 56 1.82 -19.42 5.70
CA SER A 56 2.84 -18.60 5.04
C SER A 56 4.07 -18.32 5.91
N PHE A 57 3.93 -17.47 6.93
CA PHE A 57 5.05 -16.88 7.67
C PHE A 57 5.04 -17.20 9.17
N GLU A 58 4.03 -17.89 9.65
CA GLU A 58 3.87 -18.19 11.08
C GLU A 58 3.75 -19.70 11.32
N TYR A 59 4.89 -20.36 11.58
CA TYR A 59 4.93 -21.79 11.82
C TYR A 59 4.39 -22.14 13.19
N LYS A 60 3.30 -22.93 13.24
CA LYS A 60 2.63 -23.41 14.46
C LYS A 60 2.54 -24.93 14.43
N PRO A 61 3.55 -25.68 14.94
CA PRO A 61 3.57 -27.15 14.89
C PRO A 61 2.36 -27.80 15.59
N LYS A 62 1.84 -27.17 16.64
CA LYS A 62 0.66 -27.67 17.34
C LYS A 62 -0.60 -27.76 16.46
N LEU A 63 -0.70 -26.95 15.40
CA LEU A 63 -1.81 -27.08 14.48
C LEU A 63 -1.85 -28.43 13.78
N ASN A 64 -0.69 -28.99 13.42
CA ASN A 64 -0.62 -30.30 12.77
C ASN A 64 -0.80 -31.44 13.79
N GLU A 65 -0.32 -31.28 15.03
CA GLU A 65 -0.53 -32.22 16.12
C GLU A 65 -2.02 -32.36 16.47
N PHE A 66 -2.75 -31.24 16.43
CA PHE A 66 -4.18 -31.18 16.79
C PHE A 66 -5.11 -31.19 15.58
N HIS A 67 -4.60 -31.40 14.36
CA HIS A 67 -5.45 -31.46 13.17
C HIS A 67 -6.62 -32.44 13.32
N GLY A 68 -7.84 -31.98 13.06
CA GLY A 68 -9.07 -32.74 13.23
C GLY A 68 -9.51 -32.94 14.69
N LYS A 69 -8.76 -32.41 15.66
CA LYS A 69 -9.12 -32.46 17.08
C LYS A 69 -9.55 -31.08 17.58
N ARG A 70 -10.19 -31.05 18.69
CA ARG A 70 -10.53 -29.81 19.38
C ARG A 70 -9.29 -29.15 19.96
N ILE A 71 -9.18 -27.83 19.84
CA ILE A 71 -8.13 -27.04 20.50
C ILE A 71 -8.33 -27.19 22.02
N PRO A 72 -7.31 -27.69 22.78
CA PRO A 72 -7.47 -28.06 24.18
C PRO A 72 -7.63 -26.86 25.12
N HIS A 73 -7.10 -25.73 24.72
CA HIS A 73 -7.14 -24.49 25.50
C HIS A 73 -7.46 -23.31 24.57
N ILE A 74 -8.47 -22.57 24.94
CA ILE A 74 -8.83 -21.32 24.27
C ILE A 74 -8.21 -20.21 25.12
N PRO A 75 -7.21 -19.47 24.59
CA PRO A 75 -6.62 -18.38 25.35
C PRO A 75 -7.68 -17.34 25.72
N LYS A 76 -7.42 -16.60 26.76
CA LYS A 76 -8.28 -15.50 27.22
C LYS A 76 -8.28 -14.41 26.14
N ILE A 77 -9.27 -14.47 25.26
CA ILE A 77 -9.38 -13.57 24.12
C ILE A 77 -9.98 -12.26 24.62
N ALA A 78 -9.29 -11.16 24.37
CA ALA A 78 -9.69 -9.82 24.83
C ALA A 78 -11.02 -9.36 24.20
N SER A 79 -11.35 -9.83 22.98
CA SER A 79 -12.63 -9.57 22.32
C SER A 79 -13.54 -10.79 22.37
N GLY A 80 -14.80 -10.61 22.73
CA GLY A 80 -15.81 -11.68 22.72
C GLY A 80 -16.15 -12.23 21.34
N GLU A 81 -15.73 -11.56 20.26
CA GLU A 81 -16.06 -11.92 18.89
C GLU A 81 -15.42 -13.23 18.44
N LEU A 82 -14.10 -13.38 18.58
CA LEU A 82 -13.41 -14.63 18.25
C LEU A 82 -13.88 -15.77 19.16
N GLN A 83 -14.07 -15.49 20.44
CA GLN A 83 -14.59 -16.46 21.39
C GLN A 83 -16.01 -16.93 21.01
N GLY A 84 -16.88 -16.03 20.55
CA GLY A 84 -18.21 -16.35 20.05
C GLY A 84 -18.21 -17.21 18.77
N ARG A 85 -17.12 -17.16 17.99
CA ARG A 85 -16.94 -17.98 16.78
C ARG A 85 -16.41 -19.39 17.07
N LEU A 86 -15.75 -19.62 18.21
CA LEU A 86 -15.31 -20.93 18.67
C LEU A 86 -16.51 -21.68 19.22
N THR A 87 -17.16 -22.46 18.39
CA THR A 87 -18.32 -23.29 18.82
C THR A 87 -17.87 -24.55 19.55
N PHE A 88 -18.82 -25.30 20.11
CA PHE A 88 -18.51 -26.50 20.85
C PHE A 88 -17.89 -27.61 19.99
N ASP A 89 -18.19 -27.63 18.70
CA ASP A 89 -17.76 -28.63 17.72
C ASP A 89 -16.58 -28.17 16.84
N HIS A 90 -15.87 -27.08 17.21
CA HIS A 90 -14.72 -26.63 16.44
C HIS A 90 -13.60 -27.66 16.36
N GLN A 91 -12.94 -27.76 15.22
CA GLN A 91 -11.78 -28.60 15.01
C GLN A 91 -10.60 -27.78 14.47
N CYS A 92 -9.42 -28.06 15.00
CA CYS A 92 -8.17 -27.45 14.57
C CYS A 92 -7.84 -27.87 13.13
N VAL A 93 -7.37 -26.92 12.34
CA VAL A 93 -6.93 -27.13 10.97
C VAL A 93 -5.42 -26.92 10.90
N GLY A 94 -4.66 -28.02 10.77
CA GLY A 94 -3.22 -27.99 10.55
C GLY A 94 -2.86 -27.33 9.21
N SER A 95 -1.63 -26.84 9.11
CA SER A 95 -1.13 -26.37 7.82
C SER A 95 -0.84 -27.55 6.90
N PRO A 96 -1.32 -27.54 5.64
CA PRO A 96 -0.99 -28.58 4.67
C PRO A 96 0.42 -28.41 4.07
N PHE A 97 1.18 -27.39 4.48
CA PHE A 97 2.46 -27.02 3.94
C PHE A 97 3.61 -27.28 4.91
N LYS A 98 4.80 -27.55 4.34
CA LYS A 98 6.03 -27.69 5.10
C LYS A 98 6.67 -26.34 5.37
N PHE A 99 7.28 -26.22 6.55
CA PHE A 99 8.04 -25.06 6.95
C PHE A 99 9.48 -25.45 7.16
N GLN A 100 10.40 -24.58 6.76
CA GLN A 100 11.83 -24.73 6.97
C GLN A 100 12.43 -23.44 7.52
N GLN A 101 13.53 -23.56 8.26
CA GLN A 101 14.30 -22.42 8.72
C GLN A 101 15.22 -21.93 7.59
N HIS A 102 15.27 -20.61 7.40
CA HIS A 102 16.08 -19.97 6.39
C HIS A 102 16.93 -18.85 7.01
N GLY A 103 18.02 -18.51 6.29
CA GLY A 103 18.92 -17.43 6.64
C GLY A 103 19.66 -17.61 7.97
N GLN A 104 20.39 -16.57 8.35
CA GLN A 104 21.08 -16.49 9.64
C GLN A 104 20.09 -16.27 10.78
N SER A 105 18.99 -15.58 10.51
CA SER A 105 17.90 -15.34 11.46
C SER A 105 17.11 -16.61 11.80
N ARG A 106 17.31 -17.71 11.03
CA ARG A 106 16.64 -19.01 11.23
C ARG A 106 15.13 -18.92 11.30
N ARG A 107 14.54 -18.02 10.51
CA ARG A 107 13.08 -17.85 10.44
C ARG A 107 12.42 -18.97 9.67
N TYR A 108 11.29 -19.45 10.19
CA TYR A 108 10.46 -20.41 9.48
C TYR A 108 9.67 -19.73 8.36
N ILE A 109 9.83 -20.25 7.14
CA ILE A 109 9.05 -19.84 5.97
C ILE A 109 8.43 -21.09 5.36
N SER A 110 7.18 -20.97 4.91
CA SER A 110 6.46 -22.02 4.21
C SER A 110 7.11 -22.34 2.86
N GLU A 111 7.04 -23.59 2.43
CA GLU A 111 7.46 -24.05 1.10
C GLU A 111 6.77 -23.29 -0.06
N LEU A 112 5.73 -22.53 0.23
CA LEU A 112 5.02 -21.68 -0.72
C LEU A 112 5.83 -20.45 -1.17
N PHE A 113 6.85 -20.04 -0.40
CA PHE A 113 7.63 -18.83 -0.64
C PHE A 113 9.14 -19.12 -0.77
N PRO A 114 9.56 -20.02 -1.69
CA PRO A 114 10.96 -20.45 -1.79
C PRO A 114 11.91 -19.35 -2.27
N ASN A 115 11.43 -18.38 -3.04
CA ASN A 115 12.23 -17.26 -3.51
C ASN A 115 12.36 -16.17 -2.44
N LEU A 116 11.25 -15.79 -1.79
CA LEU A 116 11.26 -14.84 -0.70
C LEU A 116 12.09 -15.32 0.49
N ALA A 117 12.10 -16.62 0.76
CA ALA A 117 12.90 -17.23 1.83
C ALA A 117 14.41 -16.93 1.72
N ARG A 118 14.92 -16.62 0.52
CA ARG A 118 16.32 -16.20 0.31
C ARG A 118 16.63 -14.81 0.84
N HIS A 119 15.58 -14.01 1.10
CA HIS A 119 15.66 -12.64 1.60
C HIS A 119 15.26 -12.53 3.07
N VAL A 120 15.05 -13.65 3.76
CA VAL A 120 14.49 -13.67 5.12
C VAL A 120 15.27 -12.83 6.12
N ASP A 121 16.58 -12.69 5.94
CA ASP A 121 17.45 -11.87 6.79
C ASP A 121 17.32 -10.35 6.49
N ASP A 122 16.67 -9.98 5.41
CA ASP A 122 16.32 -8.60 5.09
C ASP A 122 14.92 -8.22 5.63
N LEU A 123 14.11 -9.21 6.08
CA LEU A 123 12.72 -9.02 6.51
C LEU A 123 12.62 -8.88 8.04
N ALA A 124 11.80 -7.96 8.50
CA ALA A 124 11.32 -7.91 9.88
C ALA A 124 9.84 -8.30 9.91
N PHE A 125 9.49 -9.31 10.70
CA PHE A 125 8.12 -9.80 10.83
C PHE A 125 7.39 -9.14 11.98
N ILE A 126 6.09 -8.91 11.79
CA ILE A 126 5.18 -8.38 12.81
C ILE A 126 4.03 -9.37 12.93
N HIS A 127 3.92 -10.04 14.07
CA HIS A 127 2.90 -11.03 14.36
C HIS A 127 1.92 -10.51 15.40
N GLY A 128 0.73 -11.10 15.45
CA GLY A 128 -0.28 -10.74 16.43
C GLY A 128 -0.85 -9.32 16.24
N ILE A 129 -0.82 -8.83 14.98
CA ILE A 129 -1.45 -7.56 14.65
C ILE A 129 -2.97 -7.72 14.75
N GLN A 130 -3.59 -6.77 15.46
CA GLN A 130 -5.03 -6.71 15.62
C GLN A 130 -5.65 -5.61 14.78
N VAL A 131 -6.70 -5.98 14.03
CA VAL A 131 -7.64 -5.07 13.38
C VAL A 131 -8.99 -5.14 14.08
N ASP A 132 -9.70 -4.02 14.18
CA ASP A 132 -10.92 -3.93 14.97
C ASP A 132 -12.13 -4.59 14.31
N ASN A 133 -11.99 -5.05 13.07
CA ASN A 133 -13.08 -5.69 12.32
C ASN A 133 -12.50 -6.78 11.41
N GLN A 134 -13.21 -7.88 11.29
CA GLN A 134 -12.80 -9.00 10.44
C GLN A 134 -13.67 -9.17 9.17
N ASN A 135 -14.48 -8.17 8.83
CA ASN A 135 -15.12 -8.09 7.51
C ASN A 135 -14.19 -7.34 6.55
N HIS A 136 -14.03 -7.85 5.33
CA HIS A 136 -13.09 -7.30 4.33
C HIS A 136 -13.17 -5.78 4.17
N GLY A 137 -14.39 -5.22 4.02
CA GLY A 137 -14.56 -3.78 3.80
C GLY A 137 -13.96 -2.92 4.91
N PRO A 138 -14.46 -3.01 6.14
CA PRO A 138 -13.93 -2.26 7.28
C PRO A 138 -12.46 -2.57 7.57
N ALA A 139 -12.03 -3.85 7.49
CA ALA A 139 -10.65 -4.24 7.76
C ALA A 139 -9.67 -3.67 6.71
N THR A 140 -10.02 -3.74 5.42
CA THR A 140 -9.21 -3.15 4.34
C THR A 140 -9.03 -1.64 4.55
N LEU A 141 -10.11 -0.93 4.88
CA LEU A 141 -10.02 0.50 5.19
C LEU A 141 -9.18 0.76 6.43
N HIS A 142 -9.33 -0.04 7.49
CA HIS A 142 -8.58 0.13 8.73
C HIS A 142 -7.06 0.03 8.49
N VAL A 143 -6.61 -0.97 7.74
CA VAL A 143 -5.19 -1.12 7.36
C VAL A 143 -4.73 0.00 6.41
N ALA A 144 -5.57 0.39 5.45
CA ALA A 144 -5.18 1.38 4.45
C ALA A 144 -5.25 2.84 4.93
N THR A 145 -6.13 3.17 5.91
CA THR A 145 -6.47 4.55 6.27
C THR A 145 -6.50 4.85 7.77
N GLY A 146 -6.28 3.84 8.62
CA GLY A 146 -6.44 3.96 10.08
C GLY A 146 -7.90 4.03 10.55
N SER A 147 -8.88 3.91 9.65
CA SER A 147 -10.32 3.99 9.97
C SER A 147 -11.08 2.85 9.32
N GLN A 148 -12.04 2.28 10.02
CA GLN A 148 -12.95 1.26 9.46
C GLN A 148 -13.98 1.84 8.47
N PHE A 149 -14.10 3.17 8.40
CA PHE A 149 -15.10 3.87 7.61
C PHE A 149 -14.46 4.68 6.48
N PRO A 150 -15.11 4.81 5.32
CA PRO A 150 -14.62 5.66 4.24
C PRO A 150 -14.60 7.14 4.67
N GLY A 151 -13.72 7.92 4.01
CA GLY A 151 -13.59 9.36 4.24
C GLY A 151 -12.32 9.77 4.98
N SER A 152 -11.54 8.80 5.51
CA SER A 152 -10.20 9.07 6.06
C SER A 152 -9.12 8.98 4.98
N PRO A 153 -8.03 9.77 5.09
CA PRO A 153 -6.91 9.70 4.15
C PRO A 153 -6.14 8.38 4.31
N SER A 154 -5.70 7.83 3.19
CA SER A 154 -4.83 6.65 3.19
C SER A 154 -3.41 6.96 3.70
N VAL A 155 -2.70 5.90 4.12
CA VAL A 155 -1.26 5.99 4.50
C VAL A 155 -0.46 6.75 3.44
N GLY A 156 -0.63 6.42 2.15
CA GLY A 156 0.07 7.11 1.05
C GLY A 156 -0.27 8.59 0.95
N SER A 157 -1.51 8.97 1.22
CA SER A 157 -1.93 10.39 1.26
C SER A 157 -1.28 11.14 2.42
N TRP A 158 -1.17 10.52 3.60
CA TRP A 158 -0.46 11.10 4.74
C TRP A 158 1.04 11.22 4.49
N VAL A 159 1.67 10.20 3.87
CA VAL A 159 3.09 10.25 3.48
C VAL A 159 3.34 11.41 2.52
N GLN A 160 2.50 11.55 1.49
CA GLN A 160 2.62 12.65 0.54
C GLN A 160 2.32 14.02 1.18
N TYR A 161 1.36 14.10 2.07
CA TYR A 161 1.08 15.31 2.85
C TYR A 161 2.28 15.73 3.71
N GLY A 162 2.93 14.77 4.37
CA GLY A 162 4.08 15.01 5.25
C GLY A 162 5.38 15.36 4.52
N LEU A 163 5.67 14.73 3.37
CA LEU A 163 6.97 14.84 2.69
C LEU A 163 6.93 15.62 1.37
N GLY A 164 5.75 15.83 0.78
CA GLY A 164 5.63 16.38 -0.56
C GLY A 164 6.17 15.43 -1.63
N SER A 165 6.41 15.93 -2.84
CA SER A 165 6.93 15.18 -3.98
C SER A 165 8.29 15.67 -4.43
N VAL A 166 9.24 14.75 -4.59
CA VAL A 166 10.55 15.03 -5.20
C VAL A 166 10.42 15.10 -6.72
N ASN A 167 9.55 14.29 -7.29
CA ASN A 167 9.33 14.22 -8.72
C ASN A 167 8.20 15.16 -9.12
N GLN A 168 8.49 16.05 -10.08
CA GLN A 168 7.54 17.00 -10.62
C GLN A 168 6.83 16.48 -11.89
N ASN A 169 7.24 15.32 -12.43
CA ASN A 169 6.73 14.76 -13.69
C ASN A 169 5.84 13.52 -13.48
N LEU A 170 5.79 12.99 -12.26
CA LEU A 170 4.96 11.86 -11.84
C LEU A 170 4.26 12.18 -10.52
N PRO A 171 3.11 11.57 -10.23
CA PRO A 171 2.46 11.71 -8.94
C PRO A 171 3.37 11.23 -7.81
N GLY A 172 3.34 11.87 -6.66
CA GLY A 172 4.08 11.43 -5.48
C GLY A 172 3.48 10.19 -4.81
N TYR A 173 2.20 9.88 -5.11
CA TYR A 173 1.50 8.67 -4.68
C TYR A 173 0.87 7.96 -5.87
N VAL A 174 1.34 6.75 -6.16
CA VAL A 174 0.87 5.92 -7.29
C VAL A 174 0.25 4.63 -6.77
N VAL A 175 -0.85 4.22 -7.40
CA VAL A 175 -1.55 2.97 -7.12
C VAL A 175 -1.56 2.10 -8.37
N ILE A 176 -1.11 0.86 -8.24
CA ILE A 176 -1.16 -0.14 -9.31
C ILE A 176 -2.02 -1.29 -8.82
N GLN A 177 -3.19 -1.40 -9.41
CA GLN A 177 -4.20 -2.37 -9.03
C GLN A 177 -4.03 -3.66 -9.82
N ASP A 178 -4.53 -4.76 -9.26
CA ASP A 178 -4.64 -6.05 -9.97
C ASP A 178 -5.45 -5.87 -11.28
N PRO A 179 -4.94 -6.37 -12.41
CA PRO A 179 -5.66 -6.23 -13.69
C PRO A 179 -7.00 -6.99 -13.71
N ARG A 180 -7.22 -7.93 -12.80
CA ARG A 180 -8.46 -8.69 -12.67
C ARG A 180 -9.61 -7.88 -12.07
N GLY A 181 -9.34 -6.81 -11.32
CA GLY A 181 -10.38 -5.96 -10.74
C GLY A 181 -9.92 -5.10 -9.57
N ALA A 182 -10.88 -4.42 -8.96
CA ALA A 182 -10.65 -3.56 -7.81
C ALA A 182 -10.70 -4.33 -6.47
N PRO A 183 -10.01 -3.86 -5.43
CA PRO A 183 -10.15 -4.37 -4.07
C PRO A 183 -11.53 -4.00 -3.49
N THR A 184 -11.87 -4.60 -2.36
CA THR A 184 -13.01 -4.16 -1.56
C THR A 184 -12.88 -2.67 -1.22
N ASN A 185 -13.94 -1.92 -1.32
CA ASN A 185 -14.02 -0.45 -1.20
C ASN A 185 -13.37 0.35 -2.36
N GLY A 186 -12.79 -0.27 -3.36
CA GLY A 186 -12.27 0.43 -4.55
C GLY A 186 -11.36 1.61 -4.19
N ALA A 187 -11.63 2.76 -4.78
CA ALA A 187 -10.81 3.96 -4.63
C ALA A 187 -10.75 4.54 -3.19
N ALA A 188 -11.65 4.15 -2.29
CA ALA A 188 -11.58 4.57 -0.89
C ALA A 188 -10.30 4.10 -0.19
N VAL A 189 -9.70 2.99 -0.66
CA VAL A 189 -8.44 2.43 -0.13
C VAL A 189 -7.23 3.36 -0.34
N TRP A 190 -7.26 4.23 -1.36
CA TRP A 190 -6.20 5.19 -1.64
C TRP A 190 -6.69 6.64 -1.72
N SER A 191 -7.76 6.92 -1.01
CA SER A 191 -8.38 8.24 -0.98
C SER A 191 -7.53 9.25 -0.20
N ASN A 192 -7.59 10.53 -0.64
CA ASN A 192 -7.13 11.65 0.17
C ASN A 192 -8.03 11.95 1.38
N GLY A 193 -9.23 11.36 1.42
CA GLY A 193 -10.19 11.61 2.50
C GLY A 193 -10.43 13.11 2.71
N TYR A 194 -10.24 13.56 3.93
CA TYR A 194 -10.39 14.98 4.29
C TYR A 194 -9.12 15.84 4.04
N LEU A 195 -8.00 15.24 3.60
CA LEU A 195 -6.84 16.03 3.15
C LEU A 195 -7.14 16.67 1.78
N PRO A 196 -6.45 17.76 1.42
CA PRO A 196 -6.57 18.35 0.10
C PRO A 196 -6.44 17.33 -1.03
N ALA A 197 -7.23 17.50 -2.09
CA ALA A 197 -7.34 16.54 -3.20
C ALA A 197 -6.00 16.31 -3.94
N ALA A 198 -5.03 17.22 -3.81
CA ALA A 198 -3.67 17.06 -4.35
C ALA A 198 -2.92 15.83 -3.79
N TYR A 199 -3.34 15.28 -2.66
CA TYR A 199 -2.74 14.11 -2.02
C TYR A 199 -3.43 12.79 -2.37
N GLN A 200 -4.42 12.81 -3.28
CA GLN A 200 -5.11 11.63 -3.80
C GLN A 200 -4.13 10.70 -4.51
N GLY A 201 -4.21 9.39 -4.23
CA GLY A 201 -3.45 8.38 -4.97
C GLY A 201 -3.85 8.32 -6.44
N THR A 202 -2.87 8.33 -7.34
CA THR A 202 -3.09 8.28 -8.79
C THR A 202 -3.03 6.85 -9.28
N PHE A 203 -4.11 6.38 -9.90
CA PHE A 203 -4.18 5.05 -10.48
C PHE A 203 -3.34 4.95 -11.77
N LEU A 204 -2.42 3.98 -11.82
CA LEU A 204 -1.58 3.66 -12.96
C LEU A 204 -1.88 2.24 -13.46
N ARG A 205 -2.17 2.09 -14.73
CA ARG A 205 -2.31 0.78 -15.37
C ARG A 205 -0.93 0.19 -15.66
N PRO A 206 -0.67 -1.07 -15.30
CA PRO A 206 0.63 -1.68 -15.56
C PRO A 206 0.85 -2.02 -17.04
N THR A 207 -0.21 -2.03 -17.85
CA THR A 207 -0.17 -2.34 -19.29
C THR A 207 -1.06 -1.41 -20.09
N GLY A 208 -0.76 -1.26 -21.38
CA GLY A 208 -1.52 -0.40 -22.29
C GLY A 208 -1.28 1.08 -22.01
N THR A 209 -2.33 1.88 -22.13
CA THR A 209 -2.26 3.31 -21.77
C THR A 209 -2.17 3.45 -20.25
N PRO A 210 -1.07 3.98 -19.70
CA PRO A 210 -0.81 4.00 -18.25
C PRO A 210 -1.87 4.77 -17.47
N ILE A 211 -2.37 5.86 -18.02
CA ILE A 211 -3.45 6.69 -17.48
C ILE A 211 -4.42 6.98 -18.61
N VAL A 212 -5.72 6.79 -18.34
CA VAL A 212 -6.78 7.02 -19.34
C VAL A 212 -6.76 8.48 -19.77
N ASP A 213 -6.95 8.72 -21.07
CA ASP A 213 -7.04 10.05 -21.67
C ASP A 213 -5.83 10.98 -21.42
N LEU A 214 -4.69 10.41 -21.02
CA LEU A 214 -3.46 11.18 -20.81
C LEU A 214 -2.86 11.68 -22.15
N ALA A 215 -3.04 10.94 -23.23
CA ALA A 215 -2.47 11.28 -24.52
C ALA A 215 -3.06 12.59 -25.05
N ARG A 216 -2.18 13.37 -25.69
CA ARG A 216 -2.61 14.60 -26.36
C ARG A 216 -3.67 14.31 -27.44
N PRO A 217 -4.74 15.12 -27.54
CA PRO A 217 -5.75 14.96 -28.57
C PRO A 217 -5.15 15.03 -29.98
N LYS A 218 -5.69 14.22 -30.91
CA LYS A 218 -5.25 14.23 -32.32
C LYS A 218 -5.44 15.62 -32.93
N GLY A 219 -4.44 16.10 -33.62
CA GLY A 219 -4.46 17.42 -34.29
C GLY A 219 -4.08 18.61 -33.43
N VAL A 220 -3.91 18.43 -32.11
CA VAL A 220 -3.42 19.48 -31.20
C VAL A 220 -1.90 19.36 -31.06
N THR A 221 -1.16 20.44 -31.27
CA THR A 221 0.29 20.48 -31.05
C THR A 221 0.61 20.67 -29.56
N ALA A 222 1.84 20.34 -29.15
CA ALA A 222 2.26 20.55 -27.75
C ALA A 222 2.19 22.03 -27.34
N ALA A 223 2.51 22.94 -28.28
CA ALA A 223 2.45 24.37 -28.04
C ALA A 223 1.01 24.87 -27.86
N GLN A 224 0.07 24.38 -28.68
CA GLN A 224 -1.35 24.73 -28.54
C GLN A 224 -1.90 24.21 -27.20
N GLN A 225 -1.62 22.97 -26.87
CA GLN A 225 -2.06 22.40 -25.59
C GLN A 225 -1.48 23.13 -24.39
N ARG A 226 -0.20 23.56 -24.47
CA ARG A 226 0.44 24.39 -23.43
C ARG A 226 -0.31 25.71 -23.25
N GLN A 227 -0.63 26.40 -24.34
CA GLN A 227 -1.40 27.64 -24.30
C GLN A 227 -2.81 27.46 -23.70
N GLU A 228 -3.47 26.34 -24.02
CA GLU A 228 -4.77 26.01 -23.42
C GLU A 228 -4.65 25.78 -21.91
N PHE A 229 -3.63 25.07 -21.45
CA PHE A 229 -3.40 24.85 -20.02
C PHE A 229 -3.00 26.13 -19.28
N ASP A 230 -2.18 26.98 -19.88
CA ASP A 230 -1.83 28.28 -19.31
C ASP A 230 -3.07 29.18 -19.13
N ALA A 231 -3.96 29.19 -20.13
CA ALA A 231 -5.22 29.93 -20.07
C ALA A 231 -6.16 29.37 -18.99
N LEU A 232 -6.30 28.04 -18.90
CA LEU A 232 -7.09 27.39 -17.86
C LEU A 232 -6.51 27.65 -16.46
N ALA A 233 -5.21 27.54 -16.29
CA ALA A 233 -4.55 27.82 -15.03
C ALA A 233 -4.76 29.27 -14.59
N TRP A 234 -4.69 30.22 -15.54
CA TRP A 234 -4.98 31.62 -15.29
C TRP A 234 -6.44 31.85 -14.83
N LEU A 235 -7.42 31.27 -15.52
CA LEU A 235 -8.84 31.36 -15.16
C LEU A 235 -9.10 30.77 -13.77
N ASN A 236 -8.54 29.62 -13.49
CA ASN A 236 -8.70 28.93 -12.21
C ASN A 236 -8.06 29.73 -11.05
N ARG A 237 -6.86 30.28 -11.24
CA ARG A 237 -6.20 31.14 -10.24
C ARG A 237 -7.02 32.40 -9.94
N ARG A 238 -7.62 33.00 -10.96
CA ARG A 238 -8.51 34.13 -10.79
C ARG A 238 -9.75 33.76 -9.99
N HIS A 239 -10.33 32.60 -10.27
CA HIS A 239 -11.48 32.10 -9.51
C HIS A 239 -11.12 31.89 -8.03
N LEU A 240 -9.93 31.31 -7.74
CA LEU A 240 -9.41 31.18 -6.38
C LEU A 240 -9.25 32.53 -5.67
N SER A 241 -8.76 33.56 -6.38
CA SER A 241 -8.59 34.91 -5.79
C SER A 241 -9.91 35.58 -5.46
N ASP A 242 -10.97 35.29 -6.21
CA ASP A 242 -12.29 35.88 -6.04
C ASP A 242 -13.19 35.08 -5.06
N GLY A 243 -12.94 33.74 -4.91
CA GLY A 243 -13.80 32.80 -4.18
C GLY A 243 -13.27 32.30 -2.83
N GLY A 244 -12.04 32.63 -2.45
CA GLY A 244 -11.38 32.13 -1.23
C GLY A 244 -10.64 30.80 -1.41
N GLN A 245 -10.25 30.16 -0.29
CA GLN A 245 -9.50 28.89 -0.31
C GLN A 245 -10.40 27.73 -0.75
N ASP A 246 -10.14 27.17 -1.94
CA ASP A 246 -10.79 25.98 -2.48
C ASP A 246 -9.70 24.94 -2.84
N SER A 247 -9.51 23.97 -1.96
CA SER A 247 -8.49 22.92 -2.14
C SER A 247 -8.74 22.02 -3.35
N GLU A 248 -10.00 21.91 -3.79
CA GLU A 248 -10.34 21.12 -4.99
C GLU A 248 -9.96 21.86 -6.28
N LEU A 249 -10.11 23.17 -6.30
CA LEU A 249 -9.69 24.00 -7.43
C LEU A 249 -8.16 24.09 -7.50
N GLU A 250 -7.45 24.21 -6.37
CA GLU A 250 -5.99 24.15 -6.31
C GLU A 250 -5.46 22.80 -6.82
N ALA A 251 -6.06 21.69 -6.36
CA ALA A 251 -5.72 20.36 -6.83
C ALA A 251 -5.95 20.19 -8.33
N ARG A 252 -7.01 20.78 -8.88
CA ARG A 252 -7.30 20.75 -10.31
C ARG A 252 -6.23 21.46 -11.12
N ILE A 253 -5.79 22.65 -10.68
CA ILE A 253 -4.69 23.39 -11.33
C ILE A 253 -3.41 22.54 -11.35
N THR A 254 -3.06 22.00 -10.19
CA THR A 254 -1.87 21.13 -10.03
C THR A 254 -1.98 19.86 -10.88
N ALA A 255 -3.17 19.25 -10.96
CA ALA A 255 -3.42 18.06 -11.76
C ALA A 255 -3.28 18.30 -13.27
N TYR A 256 -3.69 19.44 -13.79
CA TYR A 256 -3.49 19.78 -15.21
C TYR A 256 -2.01 19.96 -15.57
N GLU A 257 -1.25 20.62 -14.72
CA GLU A 257 0.20 20.78 -14.91
C GLU A 257 0.91 19.42 -14.83
N LEU A 258 0.56 18.60 -13.86
CA LEU A 258 1.11 17.26 -13.72
C LEU A 258 0.70 16.38 -14.93
N ALA A 259 -0.56 16.40 -15.37
CA ALA A 259 -1.03 15.63 -16.51
C ALA A 259 -0.25 15.99 -17.79
N PHE A 260 0.04 17.27 -18.01
CA PHE A 260 0.85 17.72 -19.15
C PHE A 260 2.27 17.11 -19.11
N ARG A 261 2.94 17.16 -17.97
CA ARG A 261 4.29 16.58 -17.80
C ARG A 261 4.27 15.06 -17.89
N MET A 262 3.21 14.42 -17.41
CA MET A 262 3.02 12.96 -17.45
C MET A 262 2.81 12.41 -18.85
N GLN A 263 2.41 13.20 -19.83
CA GLN A 263 2.22 12.74 -21.21
C GLN A 263 3.49 12.11 -21.81
N THR A 264 4.67 12.52 -21.36
CA THR A 264 5.95 11.92 -21.73
C THR A 264 6.41 10.91 -20.68
N ALA A 265 6.39 11.27 -19.40
CA ALA A 265 6.96 10.48 -18.32
C ALA A 265 6.24 9.15 -18.06
N ALA A 266 4.91 9.11 -18.16
CA ALA A 266 4.14 7.91 -17.87
C ALA A 266 4.28 6.81 -18.96
N PRO A 267 4.25 7.10 -20.27
CA PRO A 267 4.58 6.10 -21.29
C PRO A 267 5.99 5.52 -21.15
N GLU A 268 7.00 6.36 -20.87
CA GLU A 268 8.37 5.92 -20.63
C GLU A 268 8.49 5.02 -19.40
N LEU A 269 7.72 5.31 -18.35
CA LEU A 269 7.70 4.51 -17.13
C LEU A 269 7.23 3.06 -17.43
N VAL A 270 6.14 2.90 -18.18
CA VAL A 270 5.54 1.57 -18.45
C VAL A 270 6.19 0.82 -19.60
N ALA A 271 7.00 1.49 -20.44
CA ALA A 271 7.76 0.86 -21.50
C ALA A 271 8.92 0.04 -20.92
N LEU A 272 8.84 -1.29 -21.03
CA LEU A 272 9.85 -2.22 -20.50
C LEU A 272 10.92 -2.60 -21.54
N SER A 273 10.95 -1.97 -22.71
CA SER A 273 11.93 -2.25 -23.75
C SER A 273 13.38 -1.93 -23.36
N GLY A 274 13.56 -1.04 -22.36
CA GLY A 274 14.87 -0.73 -21.80
C GLY A 274 15.35 -1.67 -20.69
N GLU A 275 14.53 -2.61 -20.26
CA GLU A 275 14.93 -3.59 -19.23
C GLU A 275 15.59 -4.81 -19.89
N THR A 276 16.67 -5.30 -19.26
CA THR A 276 17.37 -6.52 -19.73
C THR A 276 16.49 -7.76 -19.53
N GLU A 277 16.75 -8.82 -20.31
CA GLU A 277 16.05 -10.08 -20.14
C GLU A 277 16.31 -10.70 -18.76
N GLU A 278 17.52 -10.52 -18.21
CA GLU A 278 17.84 -10.90 -16.83
C GLU A 278 16.91 -10.20 -15.82
N THR A 279 16.74 -8.88 -15.97
CA THR A 279 15.81 -8.13 -15.11
C THR A 279 14.38 -8.62 -15.27
N LYS A 280 13.91 -8.85 -16.49
CA LYS A 280 12.57 -9.39 -16.75
C LYS A 280 12.35 -10.76 -16.12
N ALA A 281 13.34 -11.67 -16.25
CA ALA A 281 13.29 -13.00 -15.63
C ALA A 281 13.31 -12.92 -14.10
N LEU A 282 14.08 -11.98 -13.51
CA LEU A 282 14.13 -11.76 -12.05
C LEU A 282 12.74 -11.46 -11.46
N TYR A 283 11.90 -10.73 -12.21
CA TYR A 283 10.52 -10.43 -11.84
C TYR A 283 9.50 -11.46 -12.35
N GLY A 284 9.96 -12.53 -13.02
CA GLY A 284 9.10 -13.59 -13.55
C GLY A 284 8.17 -13.14 -14.67
N LEU A 285 8.63 -12.24 -15.55
CA LEU A 285 7.80 -11.73 -16.67
C LEU A 285 7.61 -12.73 -17.81
N ASP A 286 8.37 -13.80 -17.84
CA ASP A 286 8.35 -14.89 -18.82
C ASP A 286 7.33 -15.99 -18.46
N ASP A 287 6.88 -16.10 -17.20
CA ASP A 287 5.79 -17.00 -16.78
C ASP A 287 4.46 -16.22 -16.71
N PRO A 288 3.43 -16.60 -17.46
CA PRO A 288 2.11 -15.96 -17.40
C PRO A 288 1.45 -15.89 -16.03
N LYS A 289 1.87 -16.75 -15.09
CA LYS A 289 1.32 -16.76 -13.72
C LYS A 289 1.94 -15.69 -12.84
N THR A 290 3.21 -15.37 -13.04
CA THR A 290 3.93 -14.35 -12.28
C THR A 290 3.97 -13.00 -12.98
N ALA A 291 3.88 -12.98 -14.31
CA ALA A 291 4.09 -11.79 -15.15
C ALA A 291 3.19 -10.61 -14.78
N GLY A 292 1.95 -10.87 -14.36
CA GLY A 292 1.01 -9.81 -13.94
C GLY A 292 1.54 -9.00 -12.76
N PHE A 293 1.82 -9.68 -11.65
CA PHE A 293 2.34 -9.05 -10.44
C PHE A 293 3.83 -8.66 -10.58
N GLY A 294 4.60 -9.45 -11.34
CA GLY A 294 5.98 -9.12 -11.67
C GLY A 294 6.13 -7.78 -12.37
N ARG A 295 5.23 -7.48 -13.32
CA ARG A 295 5.18 -6.16 -13.96
C ARG A 295 4.86 -5.04 -12.97
N GLN A 296 3.93 -5.26 -12.05
CA GLN A 296 3.63 -4.28 -10.99
C GLN A 296 4.85 -4.01 -10.11
N CYS A 297 5.54 -5.06 -9.64
CA CYS A 297 6.76 -4.95 -8.84
C CYS A 297 7.88 -4.23 -9.59
N LEU A 298 8.10 -4.55 -10.87
CA LEU A 298 9.08 -3.87 -11.71
C LEU A 298 8.75 -2.38 -11.90
N LEU A 299 7.47 -2.04 -12.09
CA LEU A 299 7.03 -0.64 -12.18
C LEU A 299 7.22 0.09 -10.85
N ALA A 300 6.98 -0.56 -9.70
CA ALA A 300 7.24 0.03 -8.38
C ALA A 300 8.72 0.40 -8.20
N ARG A 301 9.66 -0.48 -8.59
CA ARG A 301 11.09 -0.15 -8.60
C ARG A 301 11.38 1.05 -9.49
N ARG A 302 10.81 1.11 -10.71
CA ARG A 302 11.00 2.24 -11.62
C ARG A 302 10.39 3.55 -11.11
N LEU A 303 9.31 3.47 -10.33
CA LEU A 303 8.72 4.62 -9.64
C LEU A 303 9.64 5.15 -8.53
N VAL A 304 10.23 4.25 -7.75
CA VAL A 304 11.22 4.61 -6.73
C VAL A 304 12.44 5.29 -7.35
N GLU A 305 13.01 4.76 -8.42
CA GLU A 305 14.12 5.38 -9.16
C GLU A 305 13.81 6.81 -9.63
N ARG A 306 12.53 7.13 -9.79
CA ARG A 306 12.03 8.44 -10.19
C ARG A 306 11.55 9.30 -9.03
N GLY A 307 11.78 8.86 -7.79
CA GLY A 307 11.47 9.62 -6.58
C GLY A 307 9.98 9.68 -6.21
N VAL A 308 9.17 8.70 -6.63
CA VAL A 308 7.78 8.57 -6.17
C VAL A 308 7.78 8.15 -4.71
N ARG A 309 7.09 8.90 -3.86
CA ARG A 309 7.13 8.74 -2.39
C ARG A 309 6.40 7.50 -1.89
N HIS A 310 5.24 7.21 -2.48
CA HIS A 310 4.45 6.05 -2.05
C HIS A 310 3.92 5.31 -3.27
N THR A 311 4.07 3.99 -3.27
CA THR A 311 3.50 3.12 -4.30
C THR A 311 2.70 2.01 -3.61
N LEU A 312 1.41 1.93 -3.90
CA LEU A 312 0.53 0.87 -3.44
C LEU A 312 0.33 -0.14 -4.57
N LEU A 313 0.78 -1.38 -4.38
CA LEU A 313 0.51 -2.50 -5.27
C LEU A 313 -0.59 -3.37 -4.66
N LEU A 314 -1.64 -3.62 -5.43
CA LEU A 314 -2.75 -4.47 -5.01
C LEU A 314 -2.69 -5.80 -5.75
N HIS A 315 -2.66 -6.90 -5.02
CA HIS A 315 -2.75 -8.26 -5.55
C HIS A 315 -4.03 -8.93 -5.05
N GLY A 316 -4.84 -9.41 -5.98
CA GLY A 316 -6.16 -9.95 -5.70
C GLY A 316 -7.27 -8.91 -5.89
N VAL A 317 -8.48 -9.41 -5.99
CA VAL A 317 -9.70 -8.61 -6.22
C VAL A 317 -10.58 -8.56 -4.97
N GLN A 318 -11.77 -8.06 -5.11
CA GLN A 318 -12.68 -7.79 -4.02
C GLN A 318 -12.98 -9.01 -3.15
N ILE A 319 -13.49 -10.08 -3.72
CA ILE A 319 -13.88 -11.32 -3.04
C ILE A 319 -13.89 -12.46 -4.07
N GLY A 320 -13.66 -13.69 -3.62
CA GLY A 320 -13.77 -14.90 -4.41
C GLY A 320 -12.43 -15.46 -4.89
N LYS A 321 -12.46 -16.34 -5.88
CA LYS A 321 -11.31 -17.17 -6.32
C LYS A 321 -10.06 -16.43 -6.79
N ASP A 322 -10.13 -15.13 -6.99
CA ASP A 322 -9.01 -14.27 -7.38
C ASP A 322 -8.54 -13.34 -6.25
N SER A 323 -8.90 -13.67 -5.00
CA SER A 323 -8.42 -13.05 -3.77
C SER A 323 -7.85 -14.11 -2.83
N TRP A 324 -7.16 -13.70 -1.76
CA TRP A 324 -6.66 -14.58 -0.70
C TRP A 324 -7.76 -15.06 0.27
N ASP A 325 -9.03 -14.89 -0.12
CA ASP A 325 -10.21 -15.23 0.69
C ASP A 325 -10.61 -16.71 0.53
N ASP A 326 -9.81 -17.62 1.07
CA ASP A 326 -9.93 -19.07 0.88
C ASP A 326 -10.76 -19.76 1.96
N HIS A 327 -12.08 -19.54 1.95
CA HIS A 327 -13.02 -20.16 2.89
C HIS A 327 -13.27 -21.66 2.64
N GLY A 328 -13.06 -22.14 1.42
CA GLY A 328 -13.44 -23.50 1.04
C GLY A 328 -12.27 -24.44 0.71
N ASN A 329 -11.11 -23.90 0.38
CA ASN A 329 -9.94 -24.69 -0.02
C ASN A 329 -8.66 -23.87 0.09
N VAL A 330 -8.18 -23.73 1.32
CA VAL A 330 -6.97 -22.91 1.60
C VAL A 330 -5.73 -23.46 0.89
N LYS A 331 -5.65 -24.78 0.70
CA LYS A 331 -4.49 -25.40 0.06
C LYS A 331 -4.32 -24.91 -1.38
N ASP A 332 -5.33 -25.04 -2.21
CA ASP A 332 -5.24 -24.66 -3.63
C ASP A 332 -5.16 -23.14 -3.81
N GLY A 333 -5.87 -22.37 -2.99
CA GLY A 333 -5.82 -20.92 -3.00
C GLY A 333 -4.44 -20.40 -2.64
N MET A 334 -3.86 -20.86 -1.53
CA MET A 334 -2.51 -20.46 -1.12
C MET A 334 -1.45 -20.86 -2.17
N ILE A 335 -1.51 -22.06 -2.78
CA ILE A 335 -0.60 -22.45 -3.87
C ILE A 335 -0.73 -21.50 -5.06
N LYS A 336 -1.96 -21.16 -5.46
CA LYS A 336 -2.23 -20.27 -6.59
C LYS A 336 -1.62 -18.89 -6.35
N HIS A 337 -1.98 -18.25 -5.23
CA HIS A 337 -1.63 -16.86 -4.98
C HIS A 337 -0.16 -16.68 -4.57
N SER A 338 0.41 -17.63 -3.80
CA SER A 338 1.85 -17.58 -3.50
C SER A 338 2.70 -17.71 -4.75
N ARG A 339 2.31 -18.59 -5.69
CA ARG A 339 2.98 -18.71 -6.99
C ARG A 339 2.96 -17.40 -7.79
N GLU A 340 1.86 -16.66 -7.74
CA GLU A 340 1.71 -15.39 -8.45
C GLU A 340 2.67 -14.31 -7.92
N VAL A 341 3.04 -14.34 -6.61
CA VAL A 341 3.72 -13.23 -5.93
C VAL A 341 5.13 -13.54 -5.43
N ASP A 342 5.48 -14.79 -5.14
CA ASP A 342 6.75 -15.15 -4.47
C ASP A 342 7.97 -14.68 -5.27
N LEU A 343 8.11 -15.11 -6.53
CA LEU A 343 9.22 -14.69 -7.41
C LEU A 343 9.22 -13.17 -7.67
N PRO A 344 8.08 -12.53 -8.02
CA PRO A 344 8.00 -11.08 -8.19
C PRO A 344 8.47 -10.27 -6.98
N VAL A 345 8.06 -10.66 -5.78
CA VAL A 345 8.44 -9.94 -4.54
C VAL A 345 9.91 -10.15 -4.23
N ALA A 346 10.41 -11.39 -4.33
CA ALA A 346 11.84 -11.67 -4.18
C ALA A 346 12.68 -10.90 -5.21
N GLY A 347 12.22 -10.85 -6.45
CA GLY A 347 12.85 -10.07 -7.52
C GLY A 347 12.90 -8.58 -7.23
N LEU A 348 11.82 -8.02 -6.66
CA LEU A 348 11.78 -6.63 -6.23
C LEU A 348 12.83 -6.35 -5.14
N LEU A 349 12.89 -7.18 -4.10
CA LEU A 349 13.87 -7.02 -3.02
C LEU A 349 15.31 -7.14 -3.54
N ALA A 350 15.57 -8.15 -4.38
CA ALA A 350 16.89 -8.37 -4.99
C ALA A 350 17.32 -7.19 -5.87
N ASP A 351 16.42 -6.67 -6.70
CA ASP A 351 16.73 -5.56 -7.62
C ASP A 351 16.93 -4.25 -6.86
N LEU A 352 16.09 -3.95 -5.87
CA LEU A 352 16.28 -2.79 -4.99
C LEU A 352 17.62 -2.87 -4.26
N LYS A 353 17.98 -4.05 -3.71
CA LYS A 353 19.24 -4.27 -3.00
C LYS A 353 20.44 -4.12 -3.93
N ARG A 354 20.41 -4.75 -5.11
CA ARG A 354 21.48 -4.68 -6.12
C ARG A 354 21.74 -3.25 -6.60
N ARG A 355 20.71 -2.41 -6.63
CA ARG A 355 20.79 -0.99 -7.06
C ARG A 355 21.12 -0.04 -5.91
N GLY A 356 21.25 -0.52 -4.68
CA GLY A 356 21.43 0.34 -3.50
C GLY A 356 20.19 1.16 -3.13
N LEU A 357 19.02 0.77 -3.65
CA LEU A 357 17.75 1.47 -3.40
C LEU A 357 17.01 0.93 -2.18
N LEU A 358 17.32 -0.30 -1.75
CA LEU A 358 16.63 -0.92 -0.60
C LEU A 358 16.87 -0.15 0.69
N ASP A 359 18.08 0.39 0.89
CA ASP A 359 18.42 1.19 2.08
C ASP A 359 17.59 2.47 2.21
N GLU A 360 17.06 2.98 1.09
CA GLU A 360 16.25 4.20 1.02
C GLU A 360 14.77 3.93 0.72
N THR A 361 14.36 2.66 0.64
CA THR A 361 13.00 2.24 0.30
C THR A 361 12.45 1.30 1.34
N LEU A 362 11.38 1.72 2.01
CA LEU A 362 10.59 0.84 2.87
C LEU A 362 9.68 -0.03 2.01
N VAL A 363 9.81 -1.35 2.10
CA VAL A 363 8.89 -2.31 1.48
C VAL A 363 8.03 -2.93 2.58
N VAL A 364 6.71 -2.86 2.44
CA VAL A 364 5.73 -3.37 3.40
C VAL A 364 4.86 -4.41 2.73
N TRP A 365 4.82 -5.62 3.27
CA TRP A 365 3.83 -6.63 2.93
C TRP A 365 2.68 -6.54 3.91
N ALA A 366 1.47 -6.41 3.39
CA ALA A 366 0.26 -6.23 4.17
C ALA A 366 -0.91 -7.03 3.61
N SER A 367 -1.86 -7.31 4.46
CA SER A 367 -3.20 -7.78 4.14
C SER A 367 -4.18 -7.15 5.13
N GLU A 368 -5.48 -7.32 4.92
CA GLU A 368 -6.48 -6.70 5.79
C GLU A 368 -6.70 -7.46 7.11
N MET A 369 -6.43 -8.78 7.14
CA MET A 369 -6.60 -9.64 8.33
C MET A 369 -5.82 -10.94 8.16
N GLY A 370 -5.70 -11.71 9.23
CA GLY A 370 -5.25 -13.10 9.21
C GLY A 370 -6.39 -14.09 9.01
N ARG A 371 -6.08 -15.37 9.21
CA ARG A 371 -7.03 -16.48 9.04
C ARG A 371 -7.11 -17.36 10.28
N THR A 372 -8.29 -17.96 10.53
CA THR A 372 -8.48 -18.89 11.65
C THR A 372 -7.68 -20.17 11.45
N SER A 373 -7.25 -20.74 12.56
CA SER A 373 -6.62 -22.06 12.63
C SER A 373 -7.62 -23.19 12.93
N PHE A 374 -8.91 -22.92 12.85
CA PHE A 374 -9.98 -23.86 13.14
C PHE A 374 -11.15 -23.67 12.16
N VAL A 375 -12.00 -24.70 12.11
CA VAL A 375 -13.32 -24.65 11.47
C VAL A 375 -14.37 -25.13 12.48
N ASN A 376 -15.60 -24.67 12.32
CA ASN A 376 -16.74 -25.20 13.04
C ASN A 376 -17.29 -26.44 12.29
N GLY A 377 -17.40 -27.57 12.98
CA GLY A 377 -17.68 -28.86 12.38
C GLY A 377 -16.43 -29.68 12.06
N SER A 378 -16.54 -30.63 11.14
CA SER A 378 -15.46 -31.58 10.82
C SER A 378 -14.52 -31.08 9.75
N VAL A 379 -13.23 -31.34 9.93
CA VAL A 379 -12.20 -31.10 8.91
C VAL A 379 -12.36 -32.12 7.77
N GLY A 380 -12.66 -31.63 6.56
CA GLY A 380 -12.77 -32.44 5.35
C GLY A 380 -11.50 -32.39 4.48
N GLU A 381 -11.50 -33.09 3.34
CA GLU A 381 -10.39 -33.07 2.38
C GLU A 381 -10.12 -31.67 1.81
N LYS A 382 -11.17 -30.90 1.60
CA LYS A 382 -11.11 -29.50 1.21
C LYS A 382 -11.59 -28.67 2.39
N VAL A 383 -10.66 -28.03 3.05
CA VAL A 383 -10.93 -27.15 4.18
C VAL A 383 -10.37 -25.78 3.90
N GLY A 384 -11.15 -24.75 4.19
CA GLY A 384 -10.72 -23.36 4.17
C GLY A 384 -10.41 -22.83 5.56
N ARG A 385 -10.14 -21.55 5.63
CA ARG A 385 -9.97 -20.79 6.86
C ARG A 385 -10.88 -19.59 6.86
N ASP A 386 -11.48 -19.30 7.99
CA ASP A 386 -12.29 -18.10 8.16
C ASP A 386 -11.44 -16.90 8.55
N HIS A 387 -12.04 -15.72 8.65
CA HIS A 387 -11.38 -14.47 8.99
C HIS A 387 -10.88 -14.47 10.44
N ASN A 388 -9.69 -13.91 10.66
CA ASN A 388 -9.15 -13.67 11.98
C ASN A 388 -8.54 -12.27 12.08
N GLY A 389 -9.25 -11.34 12.68
CA GLY A 389 -8.77 -9.98 12.93
C GLY A 389 -7.75 -9.84 14.06
N HIS A 390 -7.44 -10.93 14.81
CA HIS A 390 -6.59 -10.91 16.00
C HIS A 390 -5.18 -11.48 15.78
N ALA A 391 -4.88 -11.96 14.58
CA ALA A 391 -3.61 -12.62 14.27
C ALA A 391 -3.11 -12.30 12.86
N LEU A 392 -3.26 -11.05 12.41
CA LEU A 392 -2.67 -10.61 11.16
C LEU A 392 -1.14 -10.63 11.28
N CYS A 393 -0.48 -11.11 10.22
CA CYS A 393 0.97 -11.05 10.06
C CYS A 393 1.33 -10.13 8.90
N MET A 394 2.27 -9.23 9.16
CA MET A 394 2.91 -8.37 8.16
C MET A 394 4.42 -8.52 8.22
N TRP A 395 5.13 -8.06 7.20
CA TRP A 395 6.56 -7.88 7.27
C TRP A 395 7.00 -6.59 6.57
N MET A 396 8.16 -6.09 6.99
CA MET A 396 8.80 -4.91 6.42
C MET A 396 10.24 -5.22 6.04
N ALA A 397 10.77 -4.51 5.04
CA ALA A 397 12.18 -4.60 4.61
C ALA A 397 12.69 -3.25 4.12
N GLY A 398 14.00 -3.03 4.21
CA GLY A 398 14.66 -1.81 3.73
C GLY A 398 14.39 -0.58 4.57
N GLY A 399 14.90 0.55 4.11
CA GLY A 399 14.88 1.77 4.91
C GLY A 399 15.58 1.58 6.24
N ASP A 400 15.30 1.94 7.35
CA ASP A 400 15.92 1.62 8.63
C ASP A 400 15.32 0.36 9.32
N VAL A 401 14.77 -0.59 8.54
CA VAL A 401 14.24 -1.84 9.09
C VAL A 401 15.38 -2.76 9.51
N LYS A 402 15.28 -3.29 10.72
CA LYS A 402 16.22 -4.28 11.27
C LYS A 402 15.87 -5.66 10.73
N GLY A 403 16.54 -6.09 9.66
CA GLY A 403 16.34 -7.40 9.05
C GLY A 403 16.54 -8.55 10.03
N GLY A 404 15.79 -9.63 9.89
CA GLY A 404 15.77 -10.78 10.79
C GLY A 404 15.05 -10.56 12.12
N ALA A 405 14.61 -9.34 12.43
CA ALA A 405 13.90 -9.01 13.66
C ALA A 405 12.42 -9.47 13.64
N THR A 406 11.81 -9.46 14.81
CA THR A 406 10.37 -9.73 14.97
C THR A 406 9.78 -8.83 16.03
N ALA A 407 8.54 -8.38 15.79
CA ALA A 407 7.68 -7.75 16.76
C ALA A 407 6.44 -8.61 16.98
N GLY A 408 6.04 -8.81 18.22
CA GLY A 408 4.90 -9.60 18.62
C GLY A 408 5.05 -11.10 18.39
N GLU A 409 4.14 -11.84 18.96
CA GLU A 409 4.00 -13.29 18.85
C GLU A 409 2.53 -13.67 19.02
N THR A 410 2.07 -14.73 18.38
CA THR A 410 0.75 -15.29 18.63
C THR A 410 0.83 -16.56 19.48
N ASP A 411 -0.29 -16.96 20.08
CA ASP A 411 -0.41 -18.19 20.82
C ASP A 411 -0.08 -19.44 19.96
N ASP A 412 0.02 -20.60 20.60
CA ASP A 412 0.39 -21.86 19.94
C ASP A 412 -0.50 -22.27 18.76
N PHE A 413 -1.68 -21.72 18.67
CA PHE A 413 -2.69 -21.98 17.63
C PHE A 413 -2.93 -20.78 16.72
N SER A 414 -2.19 -19.67 16.90
CA SER A 414 -2.37 -18.42 16.14
C SER A 414 -3.83 -17.93 16.17
N LEU A 415 -4.47 -18.01 17.33
CA LEU A 415 -5.80 -17.44 17.54
C LEU A 415 -5.74 -15.94 17.79
N CYS A 416 -4.81 -15.52 18.63
CA CYS A 416 -4.56 -14.12 18.97
C CYS A 416 -3.10 -13.92 19.42
N ALA A 417 -2.74 -12.69 19.77
CA ALA A 417 -1.42 -12.40 20.37
C ALA A 417 -1.24 -13.22 21.66
N ALA A 418 -0.01 -13.72 21.87
CA ALA A 418 0.37 -14.48 23.05
C ALA A 418 0.37 -13.60 24.31
N ASP A 419 0.83 -12.36 24.16
CA ASP A 419 0.84 -11.35 25.20
C ASP A 419 -0.11 -10.19 24.81
N GLU A 420 0.42 -8.98 24.61
CA GLU A 420 -0.36 -7.83 24.18
C GLU A 420 -0.45 -7.78 22.65
N PRO A 421 -1.66 -7.57 22.10
CA PRO A 421 -1.83 -7.43 20.66
C PRO A 421 -1.17 -6.15 20.15
N ILE A 422 -0.63 -6.20 18.95
CA ILE A 422 -0.14 -5.01 18.24
C ILE A 422 -1.31 -4.40 17.46
N PRO A 423 -1.87 -3.28 17.88
CA PRO A 423 -2.93 -2.64 17.11
C PRO A 423 -2.38 -2.10 15.79
N ILE A 424 -3.18 -2.11 14.73
CA ILE A 424 -2.74 -1.66 13.39
C ILE A 424 -2.20 -0.22 13.39
N ARG A 425 -2.65 0.64 14.31
CA ARG A 425 -2.12 2.00 14.45
C ARG A 425 -0.63 2.05 14.80
N ASP A 426 -0.08 1.03 15.49
CA ASP A 426 1.34 0.95 15.83
C ASP A 426 2.17 0.62 14.58
N VAL A 427 1.63 -0.20 13.68
CA VAL A 427 2.20 -0.41 12.35
C VAL A 427 2.21 0.89 11.55
N HIS A 428 1.12 1.66 11.59
CA HIS A 428 1.05 2.98 10.93
C HIS A 428 2.08 3.96 11.50
N ALA A 429 2.16 4.09 12.83
CA ALA A 429 3.16 4.94 13.48
C ALA A 429 4.59 4.51 13.11
N THR A 430 4.84 3.20 13.01
CA THR A 430 6.13 2.64 12.60
C THR A 430 6.47 2.98 11.15
N ILE A 431 5.51 2.86 10.21
CA ILE A 431 5.70 3.26 8.81
C ILE A 431 6.04 4.75 8.71
N LEU A 432 5.27 5.60 9.41
CA LEU A 432 5.53 7.05 9.43
C LEU A 432 6.91 7.35 10.01
N ASN A 433 7.27 6.72 11.13
CA ASN A 433 8.58 6.90 11.78
C ASN A 433 9.73 6.50 10.86
N LEU A 434 9.65 5.35 10.17
CA LEU A 434 10.68 4.90 9.22
C LEU A 434 10.86 5.89 8.05
N LEU A 435 9.83 6.66 7.70
CA LEU A 435 9.87 7.72 6.70
C LEU A 435 10.27 9.09 7.27
N GLY A 436 10.62 9.19 8.54
CA GLY A 436 10.99 10.44 9.21
C GLY A 436 9.81 11.35 9.53
N LEU A 437 8.61 10.80 9.59
CA LEU A 437 7.38 11.50 9.96
C LEU A 437 7.01 11.18 11.41
N ASP A 438 6.63 12.23 12.14
CA ASP A 438 6.18 12.12 13.51
C ASP A 438 4.66 11.98 13.53
N ASP A 439 4.16 10.83 13.99
CA ASP A 439 2.74 10.54 14.03
C ASP A 439 1.94 11.53 14.91
N GLU A 440 2.52 12.00 16.00
CA GLU A 440 1.84 12.94 16.90
C GLU A 440 1.75 14.36 16.33
N HIS A 441 2.72 14.75 15.50
CA HIS A 441 2.82 16.08 14.92
C HIS A 441 2.35 16.15 13.46
N LEU A 442 2.27 15.02 12.76
CA LEU A 442 1.69 14.94 11.42
C LEU A 442 0.16 14.98 11.51
N ASN A 443 -0.38 16.17 11.57
CA ASN A 443 -1.81 16.38 11.79
C ASN A 443 -2.44 17.33 10.76
N TYR A 444 -3.75 17.28 10.67
CA TYR A 444 -4.57 18.14 9.81
C TYR A 444 -5.82 18.60 10.57
N HIS A 445 -6.11 19.89 10.51
CA HIS A 445 -7.31 20.43 11.14
C HIS A 445 -8.50 20.29 10.21
N TYR A 446 -9.47 19.47 10.61
CA TYR A 446 -10.69 19.22 9.82
C TYR A 446 -11.94 19.14 10.69
N ALA A 447 -13.00 19.83 10.27
CA ALA A 447 -14.30 19.87 10.96
C ALA A 447 -14.19 20.16 12.48
N GLY A 448 -13.35 21.14 12.84
CA GLY A 448 -13.15 21.58 14.23
C GLY A 448 -12.30 20.62 15.09
N ARG A 449 -11.64 19.62 14.50
CA ARG A 449 -10.78 18.65 15.20
C ARG A 449 -9.43 18.53 14.55
N ILE A 450 -8.42 18.23 15.37
CA ILE A 450 -7.11 17.76 14.88
C ILE A 450 -7.26 16.29 14.51
N ARG A 451 -6.87 15.95 13.28
CA ARG A 451 -6.90 14.60 12.72
C ARG A 451 -5.50 14.10 12.45
N ARG A 452 -5.27 12.80 12.67
CA ARG A 452 -4.02 12.08 12.42
C ARG A 452 -4.33 10.74 11.74
N LEU A 453 -3.32 10.08 11.18
CA LEU A 453 -3.48 8.73 10.64
C LEU A 453 -3.90 7.74 11.74
N THR A 454 -3.27 7.80 12.89
CA THR A 454 -3.49 6.87 14.00
C THR A 454 -4.67 7.27 14.91
N ASP A 455 -5.29 8.41 14.66
CA ASP A 455 -6.38 9.04 15.45
C ASP A 455 -6.00 9.29 16.91
N ILE A 456 -5.81 8.26 17.72
CA ILE A 456 -5.47 8.35 19.16
C ILE A 456 -3.97 8.21 19.45
N GLY A 457 -3.12 8.10 18.42
CA GLY A 457 -1.69 7.81 18.54
C GLY A 457 -1.38 6.33 18.44
N GLY A 458 -0.18 6.00 17.93
CA GLY A 458 0.36 4.65 17.85
C GLY A 458 1.76 4.58 18.44
N GLU A 459 2.14 3.39 18.93
CA GLU A 459 3.49 3.13 19.45
C GLU A 459 4.40 2.62 18.33
N VAL A 460 5.56 3.21 18.19
CA VAL A 460 6.56 2.79 17.21
C VAL A 460 7.19 1.46 17.65
N LEU A 461 7.17 0.47 16.79
CA LEU A 461 7.73 -0.87 17.01
C LEU A 461 9.27 -0.83 16.93
N LYS A 462 9.92 -0.31 17.98
CA LYS A 462 11.37 -0.06 18.04
C LYS A 462 12.20 -1.33 17.82
N GLN A 463 11.69 -2.51 18.17
CA GLN A 463 12.39 -3.79 18.03
C GLN A 463 12.66 -4.19 16.58
N ILE A 464 11.95 -3.62 15.60
CA ILE A 464 12.17 -3.85 14.17
C ILE A 464 12.86 -2.68 13.46
N ILE A 465 13.31 -1.66 14.20
CA ILE A 465 14.06 -0.51 13.66
C ILE A 465 15.56 -0.69 13.96
N ALA A 466 16.43 -0.39 12.96
CA ALA A 466 17.90 -0.52 13.08
C ALA A 466 18.56 0.67 13.79
#